data_1b5a399f32a11f941be1b914762eeebf
#
_entry.id   1b5a399f32a11f941be1b914762eeebf
#
_cell.length_a   1.000
_cell.length_b   1.000
_cell.length_c   1.000
_cell.angle_alpha   90.00
_cell.angle_beta   90.00
_cell.angle_gamma   90.00
#
_symmetry.space_group_name_H-M   'P 1'
#
loop_
_entity.id
_entity.type
_entity.pdbx_description
1 polymer ?
#
loop_
_entity_poly.entity_id
_entity_poly.type
_entity_poly.pdbx_seq_one_letter_code
_entity_poly.pdbx_strand_id
1 'polypeptide(L)'
;MRFFIVVFFILFSFFSCKPDGKLTVDVSTIEVDFSVKRYEVDFYNTMKEDLPGLKNKYPYFFPKVFSDSLVIAKINNKDEQELFKATQKKYPTLLELQAQLTSLFKHLKFYNPRFTSPDIVTLISNIDYKSRVIYADSLLLVSLDVYLGTDHEFYADFPMYIKQTNTKEHLIVDVANSIIEKQVPFSLNRSFIGQMIHEGKKMYLIDRYLPAISDPLKIGYSDKKLQWAIENEENIWMYFIERKLLFSTETKLHKRFLENAPFSKFYLEDDRQSPGRIGVWLGWQIVKSFMQNNDVSLQKLLTIDSEDLFKKSSYKPKK
;
A
#
# COMPACT_ATOMS: atom_id res chain seq x y z
N MET A 1 13.13 24.45 -70.73
CA MET A 1 13.63 23.58 -69.64
C MET A 1 13.02 24.12 -68.32
N ARG A 2 11.91 23.51 -67.89
CA ARG A 2 11.18 23.93 -66.65
C ARG A 2 11.48 22.89 -65.57
N PHE A 3 12.17 23.31 -64.53
CA PHE A 3 12.41 22.51 -63.33
C PHE A 3 11.17 22.51 -62.46
N PHE A 4 10.56 21.35 -62.25
CA PHE A 4 9.51 21.12 -61.24
C PHE A 4 10.17 20.76 -59.92
N ILE A 5 10.07 21.65 -58.93
CA ILE A 5 10.45 21.37 -57.55
C ILE A 5 9.20 20.76 -56.86
N VAL A 6 9.28 19.46 -56.58
CA VAL A 6 8.30 18.75 -55.77
C VAL A 6 8.69 18.93 -54.26
N VAL A 7 7.96 19.79 -53.60
CA VAL A 7 8.11 19.95 -52.10
C VAL A 7 7.31 18.81 -51.44
N PHE A 8 8.04 17.88 -50.88
CA PHE A 8 7.50 16.78 -50.09
C PHE A 8 7.17 17.28 -48.69
N PHE A 9 5.89 17.56 -48.40
CA PHE A 9 5.41 17.94 -47.05
C PHE A 9 5.32 16.68 -46.20
N ILE A 10 6.34 16.44 -45.37
CA ILE A 10 6.29 15.38 -44.34
C ILE A 10 5.40 15.89 -43.22
N LEU A 11 4.15 15.40 -43.17
CA LEU A 11 3.29 15.55 -41.96
C LEU A 11 3.86 14.71 -40.83
N PHE A 12 4.62 15.35 -39.94
CA PHE A 12 4.92 14.80 -38.64
C PHE A 12 3.62 14.84 -37.82
N SER A 13 2.89 13.74 -37.80
CA SER A 13 1.85 13.51 -36.83
C SER A 13 2.52 13.37 -35.44
N PHE A 14 2.56 14.46 -34.71
CA PHE A 14 2.86 14.43 -33.29
C PHE A 14 1.75 13.61 -32.62
N PHE A 15 2.00 12.33 -32.36
CA PHE A 15 1.28 11.60 -31.33
C PHE A 15 1.60 12.30 -30.02
N SER A 16 0.79 13.29 -29.68
CA SER A 16 0.74 13.86 -28.35
C SER A 16 0.24 12.76 -27.42
N CYS A 17 1.16 12.00 -26.83
CA CYS A 17 0.87 11.30 -25.61
C CYS A 17 0.39 12.37 -24.62
N LYS A 18 -0.90 12.40 -24.30
CA LYS A 18 -1.38 13.17 -23.15
C LYS A 18 -0.63 12.60 -21.94
N PRO A 19 0.18 13.39 -21.24
CA PRO A 19 0.75 12.91 -19.98
C PRO A 19 -0.42 12.56 -19.09
N ASP A 20 -0.33 11.38 -18.44
CA ASP A 20 -1.28 10.97 -17.40
C ASP A 20 -1.54 12.20 -16.52
N GLY A 21 -2.82 12.61 -16.45
CA GLY A 21 -3.20 13.88 -15.82
C GLY A 21 -2.56 14.00 -14.45
N LYS A 22 -1.84 15.10 -14.20
CA LYS A 22 -0.95 15.36 -13.06
C LYS A 22 -1.41 14.67 -11.78
N LEU A 23 -0.84 13.49 -11.50
CA LEU A 23 -0.98 12.81 -10.20
C LEU A 23 -0.37 13.66 -9.08
N THR A 24 0.61 14.49 -9.43
CA THR A 24 1.32 15.35 -8.50
C THR A 24 0.60 16.67 -8.29
N VAL A 25 0.30 16.95 -7.03
CA VAL A 25 -0.19 18.26 -6.56
C VAL A 25 0.93 18.97 -5.79
N ASP A 26 0.92 20.31 -5.81
CA ASP A 26 1.85 21.07 -4.99
C ASP A 26 1.36 21.09 -3.54
N VAL A 27 2.12 20.46 -2.67
CA VAL A 27 1.89 20.38 -1.22
C VAL A 27 2.95 21.16 -0.41
N SER A 28 3.79 21.97 -1.07
CA SER A 28 4.91 22.67 -0.44
C SER A 28 4.47 23.59 0.71
N THR A 29 3.34 24.27 0.56
CA THR A 29 2.79 25.20 1.54
C THR A 29 1.98 24.56 2.65
N ILE A 30 1.76 23.23 2.58
CA ILE A 30 0.98 22.52 3.59
C ILE A 30 1.87 22.19 4.78
N GLU A 31 1.48 22.65 5.94
CA GLU A 31 2.16 22.33 7.20
C GLU A 31 1.51 21.11 7.86
N VAL A 32 2.35 20.23 8.37
CA VAL A 32 1.96 19.05 9.17
C VAL A 32 2.88 18.97 10.38
N ASP A 33 2.31 18.62 11.51
CA ASP A 33 3.02 18.44 12.76
C ASP A 33 2.71 17.06 13.33
N PHE A 34 3.75 16.34 13.75
CA PHE A 34 3.66 15.01 14.36
C PHE A 34 4.95 14.66 15.10
N SER A 35 4.84 13.86 16.14
CA SER A 35 6.00 13.34 16.84
C SER A 35 6.33 11.91 16.40
N VAL A 36 7.62 11.53 16.51
CA VAL A 36 8.07 10.15 16.32
C VAL A 36 8.78 9.69 17.56
N LYS A 37 8.23 8.67 18.23
CA LYS A 37 8.77 8.08 19.47
C LYS A 37 9.30 6.69 19.15
N ARG A 38 10.54 6.43 19.54
CA ARG A 38 11.19 5.13 19.34
C ARG A 38 10.99 4.25 20.58
N TYR A 39 9.79 3.66 20.70
CA TYR A 39 9.47 2.81 21.84
C TYR A 39 10.42 1.61 21.96
N GLU A 40 10.84 1.02 20.84
CA GLU A 40 11.79 -0.08 20.83
C GLU A 40 13.14 0.29 21.47
N VAL A 41 13.59 1.53 21.28
CA VAL A 41 14.84 2.03 21.90
C VAL A 41 14.64 2.24 23.40
N ASP A 42 13.57 2.93 23.76
CA ASP A 42 13.25 3.18 25.18
C ASP A 42 13.02 1.87 25.94
N PHE A 43 12.28 0.93 25.33
CA PHE A 43 11.90 -0.34 25.96
C PHE A 43 13.12 -1.25 26.22
N TYR A 44 13.89 -1.57 25.17
CA TYR A 44 14.98 -2.54 25.28
C TYR A 44 16.23 -2.02 26.00
N ASN A 45 16.33 -0.71 26.23
CA ASN A 45 17.40 -0.09 27.05
C ASN A 45 16.95 0.28 28.48
N THR A 46 15.67 0.04 28.84
CA THR A 46 15.16 0.39 30.19
C THR A 46 15.73 -0.55 31.25
N MET A 47 16.29 0.02 32.30
CA MET A 47 16.65 -0.70 33.52
C MET A 47 15.42 -0.89 34.42
N LYS A 48 15.51 -1.84 35.35
CA LYS A 48 14.39 -2.15 36.25
C LYS A 48 13.91 -0.94 37.03
N GLU A 49 14.85 -0.09 37.48
CA GLU A 49 14.60 1.11 38.27
C GLU A 49 13.83 2.18 37.45
N ASP A 50 14.02 2.21 36.14
CA ASP A 50 13.42 3.20 35.23
C ASP A 50 12.06 2.77 34.67
N LEU A 51 11.64 1.54 34.98
CA LEU A 51 10.38 0.96 34.45
C LEU A 51 9.12 1.83 34.73
N PRO A 52 8.98 2.49 35.92
CA PRO A 52 7.86 3.41 36.18
C PRO A 52 7.84 4.58 35.18
N GLY A 53 8.99 5.12 34.80
CA GLY A 53 9.13 6.19 33.80
C GLY A 53 8.69 5.74 32.42
N LEU A 54 9.13 4.54 31.98
CA LEU A 54 8.71 3.95 30.71
C LEU A 54 7.19 3.74 30.65
N LYS A 55 6.59 3.21 31.71
CA LYS A 55 5.14 2.99 31.80
C LYS A 55 4.34 4.28 31.73
N ASN A 56 4.82 5.34 32.38
CA ASN A 56 4.20 6.66 32.30
C ASN A 56 4.30 7.28 30.90
N LYS A 57 5.41 7.04 30.18
CA LYS A 57 5.63 7.54 28.81
C LYS A 57 4.76 6.81 27.79
N TYR A 58 4.48 5.52 27.99
CA TYR A 58 3.77 4.65 27.04
C TYR A 58 2.64 3.83 27.71
N PRO A 59 1.66 4.47 28.37
CA PRO A 59 0.67 3.77 29.21
C PRO A 59 -0.18 2.75 28.46
N TYR A 60 -0.35 2.94 27.14
CA TYR A 60 -1.13 2.05 26.28
C TYR A 60 -0.44 0.70 26.02
N PHE A 61 0.87 0.55 26.26
CA PHE A 61 1.57 -0.73 26.15
C PHE A 61 1.61 -1.51 27.48
N PHE A 62 1.19 -0.92 28.57
CA PHE A 62 1.28 -1.52 29.91
C PHE A 62 -0.08 -1.63 30.59
N PRO A 63 -1.00 -2.49 30.08
CA PRO A 63 -2.23 -2.74 30.79
C PRO A 63 -1.96 -3.33 32.19
N LYS A 64 -2.85 -3.07 33.16
CA LYS A 64 -2.66 -3.44 34.58
C LYS A 64 -2.36 -4.91 34.83
N VAL A 65 -2.69 -5.79 33.89
CA VAL A 65 -2.42 -7.24 33.97
C VAL A 65 -0.95 -7.61 33.74
N PHE A 66 -0.13 -6.72 33.16
CA PHE A 66 1.29 -6.97 32.95
C PHE A 66 2.10 -6.65 34.23
N SER A 67 2.64 -7.69 34.88
CA SER A 67 3.55 -7.52 36.01
C SER A 67 4.91 -7.00 35.54
N ASP A 68 5.60 -6.28 36.44
CA ASP A 68 6.96 -5.75 36.18
C ASP A 68 7.93 -6.88 35.82
N SER A 69 7.77 -8.05 36.46
CA SER A 69 8.62 -9.21 36.19
C SER A 69 8.48 -9.73 34.75
N LEU A 70 7.27 -9.73 34.17
CA LEU A 70 7.06 -10.10 32.79
C LEU A 70 7.68 -9.09 31.84
N VAL A 71 7.56 -7.80 32.12
CA VAL A 71 8.18 -6.74 31.31
C VAL A 71 9.69 -6.87 31.30
N ILE A 72 10.30 -7.05 32.48
CA ILE A 72 11.77 -7.23 32.65
C ILE A 72 12.22 -8.52 31.95
N ALA A 73 11.48 -9.61 32.08
CA ALA A 73 11.78 -10.85 31.37
C ALA A 73 11.79 -10.66 29.85
N LYS A 74 10.83 -9.86 29.31
CA LYS A 74 10.76 -9.52 27.90
C LYS A 74 11.94 -8.65 27.45
N ILE A 75 12.30 -7.61 28.22
CA ILE A 75 13.46 -6.75 27.94
C ILE A 75 14.75 -7.57 27.84
N ASN A 76 14.91 -8.59 28.71
CA ASN A 76 16.11 -9.43 28.78
C ASN A 76 16.04 -10.70 27.91
N ASN A 77 14.97 -10.88 27.13
CA ASN A 77 14.84 -12.02 26.24
C ASN A 77 15.90 -11.93 25.13
N LYS A 78 16.69 -12.99 24.96
CA LYS A 78 17.83 -13.00 24.01
C LYS A 78 17.38 -12.81 22.56
N ASP A 79 16.34 -13.52 22.16
CA ASP A 79 15.85 -13.48 20.76
C ASP A 79 15.29 -12.08 20.44
N GLU A 80 14.57 -11.47 21.38
CA GLU A 80 14.07 -10.10 21.22
C GLU A 80 15.20 -9.08 21.20
N GLN A 81 16.25 -9.26 22.00
CA GLN A 81 17.44 -8.42 21.97
C GLN A 81 18.24 -8.55 20.67
N GLU A 82 18.29 -9.73 20.07
CA GLU A 82 18.91 -9.92 18.74
C GLU A 82 18.10 -9.20 17.68
N LEU A 83 16.77 -9.33 17.70
CA LEU A 83 15.86 -8.63 16.79
C LEU A 83 15.96 -7.12 16.97
N PHE A 84 16.06 -6.62 18.21
CA PHE A 84 16.29 -5.21 18.49
C PHE A 84 17.60 -4.71 17.88
N LYS A 85 18.71 -5.45 18.05
CA LYS A 85 20.02 -5.08 17.47
C LYS A 85 19.96 -5.03 15.94
N ALA A 86 19.31 -6.02 15.29
CA ALA A 86 19.13 -6.03 13.86
C ALA A 86 18.29 -4.82 13.38
N THR A 87 17.24 -4.50 14.12
CA THR A 87 16.38 -3.33 13.86
C THR A 87 17.17 -2.03 14.00
N GLN A 88 17.98 -1.86 15.06
CA GLN A 88 18.82 -0.68 15.24
C GLN A 88 19.87 -0.53 14.14
N LYS A 89 20.46 -1.65 13.70
CA LYS A 89 21.41 -1.65 12.56
C LYS A 89 20.75 -1.19 11.26
N LYS A 90 19.51 -1.61 11.00
CA LYS A 90 18.74 -1.21 9.81
C LYS A 90 18.23 0.23 9.90
N TYR A 91 17.85 0.66 11.10
CA TYR A 91 17.24 1.97 11.39
C TYR A 91 18.05 2.74 12.45
N PRO A 92 19.31 3.12 12.17
CA PRO A 92 20.09 3.92 13.12
C PRO A 92 19.46 5.29 13.36
N THR A 93 18.80 5.82 12.34
CA THR A 93 17.96 7.04 12.41
C THR A 93 16.64 6.79 11.69
N LEU A 94 15.65 7.63 11.95
CA LEU A 94 14.35 7.61 11.26
C LEU A 94 14.12 8.82 10.34
N LEU A 95 15.19 9.56 9.99
CA LEU A 95 15.09 10.80 9.18
C LEU A 95 14.40 10.56 7.83
N GLU A 96 14.72 9.47 7.15
CA GLU A 96 14.09 9.13 5.87
C GLU A 96 12.61 8.79 6.04
N LEU A 97 12.25 7.99 7.06
CA LEU A 97 10.86 7.69 7.38
C LEU A 97 10.09 8.98 7.74
N GLN A 98 10.69 9.89 8.52
CA GLN A 98 10.08 11.18 8.85
C GLN A 98 9.82 12.02 7.60
N ALA A 99 10.76 12.05 6.66
CA ALA A 99 10.56 12.77 5.39
C ALA A 99 9.42 12.15 4.56
N GLN A 100 9.36 10.83 4.48
CA GLN A 100 8.29 10.11 3.77
C GLN A 100 6.92 10.33 4.45
N LEU A 101 6.85 10.28 5.77
CA LEU A 101 5.64 10.57 6.55
C LEU A 101 5.18 12.02 6.35
N THR A 102 6.12 12.97 6.37
CA THR A 102 5.82 14.38 6.09
C THR A 102 5.18 14.55 4.72
N SER A 103 5.76 13.92 3.69
CA SER A 103 5.19 13.96 2.34
C SER A 103 3.79 13.33 2.30
N LEU A 104 3.62 12.13 2.86
CA LEU A 104 2.33 11.43 2.94
C LEU A 104 1.26 12.28 3.64
N PHE A 105 1.57 12.84 4.80
CA PHE A 105 0.60 13.61 5.59
C PHE A 105 0.24 14.94 4.92
N LYS A 106 1.18 15.57 4.20
CA LYS A 106 0.87 16.75 3.37
C LYS A 106 -0.12 16.42 2.25
N HIS A 107 0.06 15.29 1.54
CA HIS A 107 -0.87 14.85 0.52
C HIS A 107 -2.24 14.48 1.12
N LEU A 108 -2.26 13.76 2.25
CA LEU A 108 -3.50 13.45 2.96
C LEU A 108 -4.27 14.73 3.34
N LYS A 109 -3.58 15.72 3.91
CA LYS A 109 -4.17 17.00 4.32
C LYS A 109 -4.63 17.84 3.13
N PHE A 110 -3.93 17.78 2.00
CA PHE A 110 -4.35 18.41 0.74
C PHE A 110 -5.72 17.90 0.28
N TYR A 111 -5.89 16.58 0.24
CA TYR A 111 -7.14 15.97 -0.20
C TYR A 111 -8.22 15.92 0.88
N ASN A 112 -7.84 15.94 2.14
CA ASN A 112 -8.74 16.00 3.29
C ASN A 112 -8.25 17.06 4.30
N PRO A 113 -8.68 18.30 4.20
CA PRO A 113 -8.25 19.38 5.11
C PRO A 113 -8.54 19.12 6.60
N ARG A 114 -9.42 18.16 6.91
CA ARG A 114 -9.72 17.74 8.30
C ARG A 114 -8.75 16.68 8.82
N PHE A 115 -7.84 16.19 7.97
CA PHE A 115 -6.85 15.21 8.40
C PHE A 115 -5.92 15.83 9.44
N THR A 116 -5.77 15.13 10.56
CA THR A 116 -4.80 15.45 11.62
C THR A 116 -3.74 14.36 11.63
N SER A 117 -2.48 14.76 11.58
CA SER A 117 -1.36 13.81 11.62
C SER A 117 -1.34 13.08 12.97
N PRO A 118 -1.26 11.75 12.97
CA PRO A 118 -1.11 10.97 14.21
C PRO A 118 0.31 11.12 14.78
N ASP A 119 0.46 10.90 16.08
CA ASP A 119 1.75 10.60 16.69
C ASP A 119 2.23 9.22 16.24
N ILE A 120 3.51 9.11 15.93
CA ILE A 120 4.13 7.87 15.46
C ILE A 120 4.86 7.22 16.63
N VAL A 121 4.65 5.92 16.81
CA VAL A 121 5.41 5.10 17.75
C VAL A 121 5.97 3.89 17.02
N THR A 122 7.28 3.82 16.90
CA THR A 122 7.95 2.64 16.36
C THR A 122 8.15 1.59 17.45
N LEU A 123 8.09 0.33 17.06
CA LEU A 123 8.19 -0.79 17.99
C LEU A 123 8.78 -2.05 17.33
N ILE A 124 8.99 -3.08 18.12
CA ILE A 124 9.28 -4.44 17.70
C ILE A 124 8.10 -5.32 18.07
N SER A 125 7.55 -6.04 17.09
CA SER A 125 6.35 -6.87 17.23
C SER A 125 6.64 -8.38 17.27
N ASN A 126 7.91 -8.79 17.27
CA ASN A 126 8.34 -10.16 17.03
C ASN A 126 7.92 -10.67 15.64
N ILE A 127 8.10 -9.79 14.64
CA ILE A 127 7.84 -10.06 13.23
C ILE A 127 6.38 -10.40 12.95
N ASP A 128 5.44 -9.72 13.63
CA ASP A 128 4.02 -9.87 13.31
C ASP A 128 3.70 -9.21 11.97
N TYR A 129 3.85 -9.99 10.90
CA TYR A 129 3.59 -9.51 9.54
C TYR A 129 2.11 -9.24 9.24
N LYS A 130 1.19 -9.59 10.15
CA LYS A 130 -0.24 -9.28 10.01
C LYS A 130 -0.59 -7.92 10.58
N SER A 131 0.16 -7.45 11.56
CA SER A 131 -0.06 -6.17 12.24
C SER A 131 1.16 -5.24 12.08
N ARG A 132 1.67 -5.13 10.85
CA ARG A 132 2.87 -4.33 10.54
C ARG A 132 2.74 -2.86 10.93
N VAL A 133 1.57 -2.32 10.66
CA VAL A 133 1.19 -0.94 10.96
C VAL A 133 -0.23 -0.94 11.53
N ILE A 134 -0.43 -0.24 12.64
CA ILE A 134 -1.74 -0.08 13.26
C ILE A 134 -2.04 1.42 13.36
N TYR A 135 -3.08 1.86 12.68
CA TYR A 135 -3.57 3.23 12.74
C TYR A 135 -4.81 3.33 13.64
N ALA A 136 -4.70 4.13 14.68
CA ALA A 136 -5.75 4.37 15.68
C ALA A 136 -5.99 5.89 15.81
N ASP A 137 -6.43 6.52 14.73
CA ASP A 137 -6.77 7.92 14.56
C ASP A 137 -5.65 8.91 15.00
N SER A 138 -5.36 9.02 16.29
CA SER A 138 -4.33 9.91 16.83
C SER A 138 -2.96 9.22 17.02
N LEU A 139 -2.88 7.91 16.82
CA LEU A 139 -1.68 7.11 17.05
C LEU A 139 -1.43 6.17 15.87
N LEU A 140 -0.19 6.13 15.41
CA LEU A 140 0.29 5.21 14.38
C LEU A 140 1.42 4.36 14.96
N LEU A 141 1.18 3.06 15.12
CA LEU A 141 2.18 2.09 15.56
C LEU A 141 2.85 1.45 14.33
N VAL A 142 4.17 1.42 14.31
CA VAL A 142 4.96 0.89 13.18
C VAL A 142 5.94 -0.15 13.68
N SER A 143 5.78 -1.40 13.25
CA SER A 143 6.64 -2.54 13.58
C SER A 143 7.89 -2.54 12.68
N LEU A 144 8.99 -1.94 13.13
CA LEU A 144 10.21 -1.80 12.30
C LEU A 144 10.88 -3.14 11.98
N ASP A 145 10.75 -4.11 12.87
CA ASP A 145 11.31 -5.45 12.73
C ASP A 145 10.71 -6.26 11.57
N VAL A 146 9.63 -5.79 10.98
CA VAL A 146 9.01 -6.41 9.79
C VAL A 146 9.66 -5.92 8.48
N TYR A 147 10.50 -4.87 8.52
CA TYR A 147 11.07 -4.22 7.33
C TYR A 147 12.60 -4.23 7.29
N LEU A 148 13.23 -5.34 7.70
CA LEU A 148 14.68 -5.49 7.72
C LEU A 148 15.29 -5.78 6.35
N GLY A 149 14.49 -6.21 5.39
CA GLY A 149 14.86 -6.60 4.02
C GLY A 149 14.39 -8.01 3.69
N THR A 150 14.03 -8.25 2.43
CA THR A 150 13.45 -9.52 1.94
C THR A 150 14.24 -10.76 2.35
N ASP A 151 15.58 -10.67 2.31
CA ASP A 151 16.48 -11.81 2.54
C ASP A 151 17.02 -11.87 3.98
N HIS A 152 16.43 -11.10 4.89
CA HIS A 152 16.88 -11.13 6.29
C HIS A 152 16.63 -12.51 6.90
N GLU A 153 17.59 -13.02 7.68
CA GLU A 153 17.55 -14.38 8.27
C GLU A 153 16.30 -14.65 9.10
N PHE A 154 15.77 -13.66 9.79
CA PHE A 154 14.54 -13.78 10.57
C PHE A 154 13.29 -14.04 9.71
N TYR A 155 13.36 -13.90 8.40
CA TYR A 155 12.26 -14.18 7.48
C TYR A 155 12.47 -15.47 6.66
N ALA A 156 13.46 -16.31 7.03
CA ALA A 156 13.81 -17.51 6.27
C ALA A 156 12.60 -18.43 6.01
N ASP A 157 11.74 -18.60 7.02
CA ASP A 157 10.56 -19.46 6.95
C ASP A 157 9.33 -18.80 6.31
N PHE A 158 9.40 -17.50 5.97
CA PHE A 158 8.26 -16.82 5.36
C PHE A 158 8.20 -17.09 3.86
N PRO A 159 6.98 -17.37 3.32
CA PRO A 159 6.80 -17.46 1.88
C PRO A 159 7.22 -16.16 1.17
N MET A 160 7.76 -16.29 -0.04
CA MET A 160 8.25 -15.14 -0.81
C MET A 160 7.19 -14.04 -0.98
N TYR A 161 5.92 -14.41 -1.23
CA TYR A 161 4.85 -13.45 -1.42
C TYR A 161 4.49 -12.64 -0.15
N ILE A 162 4.96 -13.07 1.03
CA ILE A 162 4.88 -12.32 2.29
C ILE A 162 6.12 -11.41 2.43
N LYS A 163 7.32 -12.03 2.36
CA LYS A 163 8.56 -11.32 2.68
C LYS A 163 9.04 -10.35 1.60
N GLN A 164 8.53 -10.44 0.37
CA GLN A 164 8.88 -9.52 -0.71
C GLN A 164 8.53 -8.05 -0.40
N THR A 165 7.60 -7.81 0.53
CA THR A 165 7.22 -6.48 1.00
C THR A 165 7.85 -6.12 2.35
N ASN A 166 8.72 -6.98 2.91
CA ASN A 166 9.41 -6.73 4.17
C ASN A 166 10.64 -5.82 3.95
N THR A 167 10.49 -4.77 3.18
CA THR A 167 11.56 -3.83 2.82
C THR A 167 11.28 -2.44 3.35
N LYS A 168 12.33 -1.67 3.59
CA LYS A 168 12.26 -0.29 4.09
C LYS A 168 11.41 0.60 3.16
N GLU A 169 11.51 0.37 1.86
CA GLU A 169 10.81 1.13 0.82
C GLU A 169 9.29 0.87 0.86
N HIS A 170 8.87 -0.34 1.30
CA HIS A 170 7.46 -0.70 1.37
C HIS A 170 6.77 -0.19 2.66
N LEU A 171 7.54 0.16 3.70
CA LEU A 171 6.98 0.62 4.98
C LEU A 171 5.99 1.78 4.81
N ILE A 172 6.33 2.79 4.02
CA ILE A 172 5.45 3.95 3.82
C ILE A 172 4.16 3.58 3.07
N VAL A 173 4.18 2.53 2.23
CA VAL A 173 3.00 2.01 1.55
C VAL A 173 2.06 1.35 2.56
N ASP A 174 2.59 0.57 3.49
CA ASP A 174 1.79 -0.05 4.55
C ASP A 174 1.20 1.00 5.51
N VAL A 175 1.94 2.08 5.79
CA VAL A 175 1.42 3.23 6.54
C VAL A 175 0.24 3.88 5.79
N ALA A 176 0.39 4.16 4.50
CA ALA A 176 -0.69 4.72 3.69
C ALA A 176 -1.91 3.78 3.66
N ASN A 177 -1.69 2.48 3.47
CA ASN A 177 -2.75 1.47 3.47
C ASN A 177 -3.54 1.47 4.78
N SER A 178 -2.86 1.52 5.94
CA SER A 178 -3.53 1.51 7.24
C SER A 178 -4.45 2.71 7.47
N ILE A 179 -4.09 3.87 6.90
CA ILE A 179 -4.92 5.09 6.93
C ILE A 179 -6.08 4.97 5.94
N ILE A 180 -5.81 4.48 4.72
CA ILE A 180 -6.80 4.32 3.65
C ILE A 180 -7.90 3.35 4.04
N GLU A 181 -7.57 2.27 4.76
CA GLU A 181 -8.57 1.31 5.28
C GLU A 181 -9.64 1.97 6.15
N LYS A 182 -9.30 3.05 6.86
CA LYS A 182 -10.26 3.83 7.65
C LYS A 182 -11.07 4.84 6.81
N GLN A 183 -10.54 5.23 5.64
CA GLN A 183 -11.16 6.25 4.78
C GLN A 183 -12.14 5.67 3.78
N VAL A 184 -11.89 4.44 3.30
CA VAL A 184 -12.75 3.80 2.29
C VAL A 184 -13.93 3.13 2.99
N PRO A 185 -15.18 3.58 2.75
CA PRO A 185 -16.35 2.98 3.36
C PRO A 185 -16.48 1.50 2.99
N PHE A 186 -16.95 0.69 3.91
CA PHE A 186 -17.25 -0.72 3.63
C PHE A 186 -18.22 -0.85 2.44
N SER A 187 -17.87 -1.72 1.49
CA SER A 187 -18.71 -1.98 0.32
C SER A 187 -19.80 -3.02 0.63
N LEU A 188 -21.05 -2.68 0.38
CA LEU A 188 -22.16 -3.62 0.42
C LEU A 188 -22.29 -4.46 -0.86
N ASN A 189 -21.59 -4.04 -1.94
CA ASN A 189 -21.61 -4.76 -3.20
C ASN A 189 -20.76 -6.05 -3.10
N ARG A 190 -21.45 -7.20 -3.19
CA ARG A 190 -20.84 -8.53 -3.03
C ARG A 190 -20.36 -9.14 -4.34
N SER A 191 -20.66 -8.51 -5.50
CA SER A 191 -20.19 -8.99 -6.78
C SER A 191 -18.66 -8.90 -6.88
N PHE A 192 -18.04 -9.78 -7.64
CA PHE A 192 -16.60 -9.79 -7.80
C PHE A 192 -16.08 -8.46 -8.39
N ILE A 193 -16.77 -7.89 -9.40
CA ILE A 193 -16.43 -6.57 -9.94
C ILE A 193 -16.55 -5.47 -8.87
N GLY A 194 -17.57 -5.55 -8.02
CA GLY A 194 -17.74 -4.61 -6.90
C GLY A 194 -16.59 -4.66 -5.92
N GLN A 195 -16.11 -5.87 -5.59
CA GLN A 195 -14.95 -6.07 -4.71
C GLN A 195 -13.64 -5.62 -5.37
N MET A 196 -13.43 -5.92 -6.67
CA MET A 196 -12.26 -5.42 -7.42
C MET A 196 -12.21 -3.89 -7.41
N ILE A 197 -13.34 -3.22 -7.64
CA ILE A 197 -13.41 -1.75 -7.64
C ILE A 197 -13.19 -1.19 -6.23
N HIS A 198 -13.70 -1.84 -5.21
CA HIS A 198 -13.45 -1.43 -3.82
C HIS A 198 -11.94 -1.41 -3.51
N GLU A 199 -11.24 -2.48 -3.82
CA GLU A 199 -9.77 -2.52 -3.68
C GLU A 199 -9.07 -1.54 -4.64
N GLY A 200 -9.58 -1.38 -5.86
CA GLY A 200 -9.08 -0.41 -6.82
C GLY A 200 -9.17 1.04 -6.36
N LYS A 201 -10.22 1.42 -5.61
CA LYS A 201 -10.34 2.74 -4.97
C LYS A 201 -9.21 2.96 -3.96
N LYS A 202 -8.88 1.94 -3.14
CA LYS A 202 -7.77 2.02 -2.19
C LYS A 202 -6.43 2.24 -2.92
N MET A 203 -6.17 1.47 -3.98
CA MET A 203 -4.98 1.63 -4.82
C MET A 203 -4.90 3.02 -5.47
N TYR A 204 -6.01 3.56 -5.93
CA TYR A 204 -6.05 4.92 -6.48
C TYR A 204 -5.78 6.01 -5.44
N LEU A 205 -6.20 5.80 -4.18
CA LEU A 205 -5.81 6.68 -3.07
C LEU A 205 -4.30 6.63 -2.81
N ILE A 206 -3.69 5.44 -2.89
CA ILE A 206 -2.23 5.31 -2.77
C ILE A 206 -1.54 6.13 -3.87
N ASP A 207 -2.02 6.12 -5.12
CA ASP A 207 -1.48 6.97 -6.19
C ASP A 207 -1.48 8.44 -5.84
N ARG A 208 -2.53 8.90 -5.15
CA ARG A 208 -2.69 10.30 -4.77
C ARG A 208 -1.88 10.70 -3.54
N TYR A 209 -1.74 9.77 -2.59
CA TYR A 209 -1.04 10.04 -1.33
C TYR A 209 0.47 9.79 -1.43
N LEU A 210 0.88 8.91 -2.34
CA LEU A 210 2.27 8.52 -2.56
C LEU A 210 2.67 8.65 -4.05
N PRO A 211 2.57 9.86 -4.65
CA PRO A 211 2.80 10.02 -6.10
C PRO A 211 4.23 9.70 -6.53
N ALA A 212 5.21 9.80 -5.62
CA ALA A 212 6.62 9.48 -5.90
C ALA A 212 6.97 7.99 -5.80
N ILE A 213 6.07 7.16 -5.26
CA ILE A 213 6.31 5.72 -5.12
C ILE A 213 5.93 5.01 -6.44
N SER A 214 6.75 4.06 -6.86
CA SER A 214 6.52 3.28 -8.09
C SER A 214 5.33 2.32 -7.96
N ASP A 215 4.66 2.04 -9.08
CA ASP A 215 3.50 1.14 -9.11
C ASP A 215 3.80 -0.27 -8.58
N PRO A 216 4.97 -0.91 -8.87
CA PRO A 216 5.31 -2.20 -8.27
C PRO A 216 5.31 -2.14 -6.74
N LEU A 217 5.93 -1.12 -6.15
CA LEU A 217 5.96 -0.95 -4.69
C LEU A 217 4.56 -0.73 -4.11
N LYS A 218 3.72 0.09 -4.74
CA LYS A 218 2.35 0.35 -4.28
C LYS A 218 1.51 -0.91 -4.17
N ILE A 219 1.59 -1.81 -5.17
CA ILE A 219 0.81 -3.04 -5.18
C ILE A 219 1.55 -4.21 -4.52
N GLY A 220 2.83 -4.07 -4.20
CA GLY A 220 3.67 -5.12 -3.63
C GLY A 220 4.06 -6.21 -4.64
N TYR A 221 4.23 -5.85 -5.92
CA TYR A 221 4.71 -6.76 -6.97
C TYR A 221 6.21 -6.57 -7.21
N SER A 222 6.85 -7.61 -7.75
CA SER A 222 8.12 -7.41 -8.46
C SER A 222 7.85 -6.78 -9.84
N ASP A 223 8.86 -6.14 -10.43
CA ASP A 223 8.75 -5.57 -11.79
C ASP A 223 8.28 -6.62 -12.80
N LYS A 224 8.81 -7.86 -12.70
CA LYS A 224 8.41 -8.98 -13.56
C LYS A 224 6.92 -9.33 -13.41
N LYS A 225 6.39 -9.32 -12.19
CA LYS A 225 4.97 -9.62 -11.93
C LYS A 225 4.04 -8.50 -12.40
N LEU A 226 4.47 -7.25 -12.26
CA LEU A 226 3.71 -6.12 -12.81
C LEU A 226 3.71 -6.15 -14.34
N GLN A 227 4.87 -6.40 -14.94
CA GLN A 227 4.98 -6.51 -16.41
C GLN A 227 4.07 -7.61 -16.96
N TRP A 228 4.06 -8.79 -16.31
CA TRP A 228 3.15 -9.88 -16.67
C TRP A 228 1.68 -9.44 -16.60
N ALA A 229 1.28 -8.72 -15.56
CA ALA A 229 -0.10 -8.24 -15.43
C ALA A 229 -0.48 -7.28 -16.56
N ILE A 230 0.45 -6.38 -16.95
CA ILE A 230 0.25 -5.42 -18.05
C ILE A 230 0.12 -6.15 -19.40
N GLU A 231 0.99 -7.10 -19.68
CA GLU A 231 1.02 -7.86 -20.94
C GLU A 231 -0.19 -8.81 -21.09
N ASN A 232 -0.81 -9.20 -19.98
CA ASN A 232 -1.95 -10.12 -19.98
C ASN A 232 -3.28 -9.44 -19.61
N GLU A 233 -3.37 -8.11 -19.64
CA GLU A 233 -4.57 -7.38 -19.23
C GLU A 233 -5.82 -7.83 -19.98
N GLU A 234 -5.75 -7.93 -21.30
CA GLU A 234 -6.85 -8.38 -22.15
C GLU A 234 -7.23 -9.84 -21.84
N ASN A 235 -6.26 -10.74 -21.72
CA ASN A 235 -6.49 -12.16 -21.43
C ASN A 235 -7.18 -12.36 -20.06
N ILE A 236 -6.73 -11.64 -19.03
CA ILE A 236 -7.33 -11.66 -17.69
C ILE A 236 -8.78 -11.19 -17.76
N TRP A 237 -9.03 -10.09 -18.49
CA TRP A 237 -10.37 -9.54 -18.63
C TRP A 237 -11.31 -10.50 -19.38
N MET A 238 -10.85 -11.06 -20.51
CA MET A 238 -11.60 -12.06 -21.28
C MET A 238 -11.91 -13.31 -20.44
N TYR A 239 -10.94 -13.81 -19.67
CA TYR A 239 -11.19 -14.93 -18.76
C TYR A 239 -12.33 -14.64 -17.77
N PHE A 240 -12.37 -13.43 -17.18
CA PHE A 240 -13.44 -13.07 -16.24
C PHE A 240 -14.80 -12.95 -16.93
N ILE A 241 -14.85 -12.48 -18.17
CA ILE A 241 -16.09 -12.40 -18.98
C ILE A 241 -16.57 -13.80 -19.34
N GLU A 242 -15.73 -14.61 -19.98
CA GLU A 242 -16.09 -15.94 -20.50
C GLU A 242 -16.56 -16.88 -19.38
N ARG A 243 -15.94 -16.79 -18.23
CA ARG A 243 -16.32 -17.56 -17.05
C ARG A 243 -17.46 -16.92 -16.24
N LYS A 244 -18.01 -15.79 -16.71
CA LYS A 244 -19.12 -15.05 -16.06
C LYS A 244 -18.82 -14.67 -14.60
N LEU A 245 -17.55 -14.35 -14.28
CA LEU A 245 -17.13 -14.11 -12.90
C LEU A 245 -17.45 -12.70 -12.42
N LEU A 246 -17.50 -11.69 -13.30
CA LEU A 246 -17.59 -10.27 -12.93
C LEU A 246 -18.76 -9.99 -11.95
N PHE A 247 -19.92 -10.51 -12.23
CA PHE A 247 -21.12 -10.29 -11.41
C PHE A 247 -21.42 -11.45 -10.44
N SER A 248 -20.53 -12.45 -10.37
CA SER A 248 -20.65 -13.56 -9.42
C SER A 248 -20.39 -13.07 -8.00
N THR A 249 -21.15 -13.61 -7.05
CA THR A 249 -21.02 -13.36 -5.60
C THR A 249 -20.33 -14.52 -4.87
N GLU A 250 -19.68 -15.43 -5.61
CA GLU A 250 -18.96 -16.55 -5.03
C GLU A 250 -17.76 -16.09 -4.19
N THR A 251 -17.79 -16.41 -2.90
CA THR A 251 -16.74 -15.99 -1.94
C THR A 251 -15.34 -16.53 -2.29
N LYS A 252 -15.28 -17.68 -2.97
CA LYS A 252 -13.99 -18.24 -3.43
C LYS A 252 -13.22 -17.33 -4.39
N LEU A 253 -13.90 -16.40 -5.10
CA LEU A 253 -13.25 -15.46 -6.02
C LEU A 253 -12.36 -14.46 -5.26
N HIS A 254 -12.78 -14.05 -4.07
CA HIS A 254 -11.98 -13.20 -3.20
C HIS A 254 -10.62 -13.86 -2.90
N LYS A 255 -10.63 -15.12 -2.43
CA LYS A 255 -9.40 -15.87 -2.13
C LYS A 255 -8.52 -16.11 -3.35
N ARG A 256 -9.13 -16.30 -4.53
CA ARG A 256 -8.40 -16.59 -5.76
C ARG A 256 -7.70 -15.37 -6.35
N PHE A 257 -8.31 -14.18 -6.23
CA PHE A 257 -7.93 -13.01 -7.03
C PHE A 257 -7.72 -11.72 -6.25
N LEU A 258 -8.13 -11.64 -4.97
CA LEU A 258 -8.01 -10.41 -4.17
C LEU A 258 -7.10 -10.56 -2.96
N GLU A 259 -7.02 -11.75 -2.35
CA GLU A 259 -6.12 -12.00 -1.21
C GLU A 259 -4.65 -12.15 -1.63
N ASN A 260 -3.75 -11.85 -0.69
CA ASN A 260 -2.33 -12.11 -0.87
C ASN A 260 -2.09 -13.60 -1.08
N ALA A 261 -1.40 -13.93 -2.17
CA ALA A 261 -1.08 -15.29 -2.56
C ALA A 261 0.17 -15.30 -3.45
N PRO A 262 0.86 -16.43 -3.60
CA PRO A 262 2.02 -16.52 -4.50
C PRO A 262 1.65 -16.26 -5.97
N PHE A 263 0.42 -16.55 -6.36
CA PHE A 263 -0.15 -16.32 -7.70
C PHE A 263 -1.68 -16.34 -7.63
N SER A 264 -2.34 -15.80 -8.65
CA SER A 264 -3.79 -15.86 -8.82
C SER A 264 -4.21 -17.19 -9.43
N LYS A 265 -5.35 -17.75 -8.96
CA LYS A 265 -5.78 -19.10 -9.37
C LYS A 265 -6.81 -19.03 -10.50
N PHE A 266 -6.34 -19.09 -11.74
CA PHE A 266 -7.18 -19.24 -12.94
C PHE A 266 -7.55 -20.70 -13.23
N TYR A 267 -6.83 -21.66 -12.62
CA TYR A 267 -6.84 -23.09 -12.92
C TYR A 267 -6.32 -23.42 -14.32
N LEU A 268 -5.27 -22.71 -14.74
CA LEU A 268 -4.52 -22.89 -15.96
C LEU A 268 -3.09 -23.38 -15.63
N GLU A 269 -2.41 -23.96 -16.61
CA GLU A 269 -1.04 -24.50 -16.44
C GLU A 269 -0.06 -23.40 -16.02
N ASP A 270 -0.25 -22.17 -16.52
CA ASP A 270 0.63 -21.02 -16.30
C ASP A 270 0.25 -20.14 -15.09
N ASP A 271 -0.66 -20.58 -14.23
CA ASP A 271 -1.11 -19.81 -13.05
C ASP A 271 0.06 -19.23 -12.25
N ARG A 272 1.18 -19.99 -12.12
CA ARG A 272 2.36 -19.57 -11.34
C ARG A 272 3.08 -18.35 -11.91
N GLN A 273 2.88 -18.01 -13.16
CA GLN A 273 3.45 -16.81 -13.78
C GLN A 273 2.68 -15.56 -13.35
N SER A 274 1.39 -15.68 -13.06
CA SER A 274 0.56 -14.57 -12.63
C SER A 274 0.98 -14.05 -11.25
N PRO A 275 0.77 -12.75 -10.94
CA PRO A 275 0.85 -12.28 -9.56
C PRO A 275 -0.37 -12.73 -8.75
N GLY A 276 -0.24 -12.81 -7.43
CA GLY A 276 -1.40 -12.80 -6.53
C GLY A 276 -2.15 -11.46 -6.63
N ARG A 277 -3.38 -11.40 -6.15
CA ARG A 277 -4.19 -10.17 -6.12
C ARG A 277 -4.43 -9.52 -7.50
N ILE A 278 -4.48 -10.32 -8.58
CA ILE A 278 -4.66 -9.76 -9.93
C ILE A 278 -5.98 -8.98 -10.08
N GLY A 279 -7.02 -9.36 -9.33
CA GLY A 279 -8.27 -8.62 -9.29
C GLY A 279 -8.14 -7.24 -8.66
N VAL A 280 -7.23 -7.06 -7.68
CA VAL A 280 -6.91 -5.74 -7.11
C VAL A 280 -6.25 -4.86 -8.17
N TRP A 281 -5.27 -5.40 -8.90
CA TRP A 281 -4.61 -4.69 -9.98
C TRP A 281 -5.59 -4.26 -11.07
N LEU A 282 -6.46 -5.18 -11.50
CA LEU A 282 -7.46 -4.87 -12.53
C LEU A 282 -8.50 -3.85 -12.06
N GLY A 283 -8.95 -3.97 -10.79
CA GLY A 283 -9.81 -2.97 -10.15
C GLY A 283 -9.18 -1.58 -10.14
N TRP A 284 -7.87 -1.52 -9.90
CA TRP A 284 -7.10 -0.27 -9.96
C TRP A 284 -7.10 0.34 -11.36
N GLN A 285 -6.91 -0.48 -12.43
CA GLN A 285 -6.99 0.02 -13.82
C GLN A 285 -8.40 0.54 -14.15
N ILE A 286 -9.46 -0.13 -13.69
CA ILE A 286 -10.85 0.31 -13.87
C ILE A 286 -11.08 1.67 -13.19
N VAL A 287 -10.59 1.85 -11.95
CA VAL A 287 -10.73 3.12 -11.22
C VAL A 287 -9.88 4.22 -11.86
N LYS A 288 -8.66 3.92 -12.34
CA LYS A 288 -7.84 4.86 -13.13
C LYS A 288 -8.62 5.32 -14.38
N SER A 289 -9.18 4.39 -15.12
CA SER A 289 -10.00 4.72 -16.30
C SER A 289 -11.21 5.60 -15.96
N PHE A 290 -11.92 5.27 -14.88
CA PHE A 290 -13.02 6.10 -14.40
C PHE A 290 -12.59 7.54 -14.09
N MET A 291 -11.52 7.71 -13.36
CA MET A 291 -11.03 9.03 -12.96
C MET A 291 -10.43 9.85 -14.12
N GLN A 292 -9.97 9.19 -15.18
CA GLN A 292 -9.50 9.86 -16.41
C GLN A 292 -10.68 10.34 -17.27
N ASN A 293 -11.80 9.63 -17.27
CA ASN A 293 -12.95 9.91 -18.10
C ASN A 293 -14.04 10.75 -17.41
N ASN A 294 -13.92 11.00 -16.11
CA ASN A 294 -14.93 11.73 -15.33
C ASN A 294 -14.26 12.77 -14.42
N ASP A 295 -14.78 13.97 -14.43
CA ASP A 295 -14.31 15.05 -13.55
C ASP A 295 -15.00 14.93 -12.16
N VAL A 296 -14.40 14.12 -11.29
CA VAL A 296 -14.91 13.89 -9.93
C VAL A 296 -13.81 14.04 -8.88
N SER A 297 -14.17 14.53 -7.70
CA SER A 297 -13.24 14.61 -6.56
C SER A 297 -12.96 13.25 -5.95
N LEU A 298 -11.85 13.11 -5.18
CA LEU A 298 -11.55 11.92 -4.41
C LEU A 298 -12.67 11.55 -3.43
N GLN A 299 -13.26 12.56 -2.76
CA GLN A 299 -14.37 12.33 -1.83
C GLN A 299 -15.57 11.73 -2.55
N LYS A 300 -15.87 12.20 -3.76
CA LYS A 300 -16.95 11.64 -4.57
C LYS A 300 -16.64 10.23 -5.04
N LEU A 301 -15.39 9.95 -5.46
CA LEU A 301 -14.94 8.60 -5.82
C LEU A 301 -15.26 7.58 -4.72
N LEU A 302 -15.00 7.92 -3.45
CA LEU A 302 -15.22 7.01 -2.32
C LEU A 302 -16.68 6.62 -2.13
N THR A 303 -17.62 7.51 -2.48
CA THR A 303 -19.07 7.33 -2.27
C THR A 303 -19.82 6.81 -3.49
N ILE A 304 -19.21 6.76 -4.67
CA ILE A 304 -19.86 6.23 -5.88
C ILE A 304 -20.05 4.72 -5.74
N ASP A 305 -21.24 4.25 -6.10
CA ASP A 305 -21.50 2.80 -6.19
C ASP A 305 -20.59 2.13 -7.21
N SER A 306 -20.17 0.91 -6.94
CA SER A 306 -19.19 0.20 -7.77
C SER A 306 -19.72 -0.13 -9.17
N GLU A 307 -21.01 -0.45 -9.33
CA GLU A 307 -21.58 -0.72 -10.65
C GLU A 307 -21.71 0.55 -11.47
N ASP A 308 -22.11 1.66 -10.85
CA ASP A 308 -22.17 2.97 -11.51
C ASP A 308 -20.77 3.44 -11.94
N LEU A 309 -19.78 3.23 -11.07
CA LEU A 309 -18.39 3.51 -11.39
C LEU A 309 -17.94 2.67 -12.59
N PHE A 310 -18.22 1.36 -12.59
CA PHE A 310 -17.85 0.47 -13.68
C PHE A 310 -18.48 0.92 -15.00
N LYS A 311 -19.80 1.16 -15.03
CA LYS A 311 -20.51 1.62 -16.23
C LYS A 311 -19.94 2.92 -16.81
N LYS A 312 -19.53 3.85 -15.94
CA LYS A 312 -18.99 5.17 -16.35
C LYS A 312 -17.48 5.15 -16.56
N SER A 313 -16.78 4.09 -16.22
CA SER A 313 -15.32 4.01 -16.34
C SER A 313 -14.86 4.02 -17.80
N SER A 314 -15.71 3.58 -18.72
CA SER A 314 -15.34 3.31 -20.13
C SER A 314 -14.09 2.44 -20.25
N TYR A 315 -13.84 1.61 -19.23
CA TYR A 315 -12.65 0.77 -19.15
C TYR A 315 -12.60 -0.21 -20.33
N LYS A 316 -11.44 -0.23 -20.98
CA LYS A 316 -11.07 -1.19 -22.02
C LYS A 316 -9.69 -1.73 -21.69
N PRO A 317 -9.51 -3.06 -21.60
CA PRO A 317 -8.18 -3.63 -21.36
C PRO A 317 -7.23 -3.24 -22.47
N LYS A 318 -5.96 -3.07 -22.14
CA LYS A 318 -4.91 -2.87 -23.14
C LYS A 318 -4.60 -4.21 -23.81
N LYS A 319 -4.30 -4.15 -25.12
CA LYS A 319 -3.87 -5.29 -25.93
C LYS A 319 -2.39 -5.57 -25.73
#